data_a464581a10c6bc08b0bbb3771b573c87
#
_entry.id   a464581a10c6bc08b0bbb3771b573c87
#
_cell.length_a   1.000
_cell.length_b   1.000
_cell.length_c   1.000
_cell.angle_alpha   90.00
_cell.angle_beta   90.00
_cell.angle_gamma   90.00
#
_symmetry.space_group_name_H-M   'P 1'
#
loop_
_entity.id
_entity.type
_entity.pdbx_description
1 polymer ?
#
loop_
_entity_poly.entity_id
_entity_poly.type
_entity_poly.pdbx_seq_one_letter_code
_entity_poly.pdbx_strand_id
1 'polypeptide(L)'
;MGAGDEVPQTLEQIGMFVTRLEPEDLATENLEKYHCIIAGIRAYQVRSDLVEQNVRLLKYVENGGVFIVQYNTPLTWNQSQYGPYPSRIVDRKHRVTDENALMTILMPEHRIFHYPNKITQQDFSHWVQERGLYFIQERDKQFKALLASNDPGESPLDGGLLIANFGKGQYVLTSYSWFRQLPAGVVGSIRIFTNLVSLGIPYKGEVH
;
A
#
# COMPACT_ATOMS: atom_id res chain seq x y z
N MET A 1 -12.70 -4.46 2.21
CA MET A 1 -12.34 -5.26 1.00
C MET A 1 -12.38 -4.36 -0.22
N GLY A 2 -11.62 -4.69 -1.26
CA GLY A 2 -11.66 -3.99 -2.55
C GLY A 2 -12.47 -4.78 -3.59
N ALA A 3 -12.31 -4.43 -4.87
CA ALA A 3 -12.98 -5.09 -5.98
C ALA A 3 -12.29 -6.42 -6.34
N GLY A 4 -12.70 -7.52 -5.75
CA GLY A 4 -12.14 -8.86 -6.01
C GLY A 4 -10.76 -9.08 -5.38
N ASP A 5 -10.54 -8.56 -4.20
CA ASP A 5 -9.27 -8.59 -3.47
C ASP A 5 -9.22 -9.78 -2.49
N GLU A 6 -8.27 -10.69 -2.71
CA GLU A 6 -8.03 -11.87 -1.87
C GLU A 6 -6.87 -11.67 -0.87
N VAL A 7 -6.35 -10.46 -0.75
CA VAL A 7 -5.30 -10.12 0.22
C VAL A 7 -5.71 -10.50 1.66
N PRO A 8 -6.95 -10.25 2.12
CA PRO A 8 -7.35 -10.65 3.48
C PRO A 8 -7.20 -12.15 3.73
N GLN A 9 -7.60 -12.99 2.78
CA GLN A 9 -7.49 -14.46 2.90
C GLN A 9 -6.03 -14.91 3.01
N THR A 10 -5.15 -14.30 2.20
CA THR A 10 -3.71 -14.63 2.27
C THR A 10 -3.12 -14.22 3.61
N LEU A 11 -3.49 -13.04 4.14
CA LEU A 11 -3.01 -12.60 5.45
C LEU A 11 -3.49 -13.54 6.58
N GLU A 12 -4.72 -14.03 6.51
CA GLU A 12 -5.25 -15.05 7.44
C GLU A 12 -4.45 -16.37 7.34
N GLN A 13 -4.16 -16.84 6.12
CA GLN A 13 -3.39 -18.07 5.87
C GLN A 13 -1.97 -18.02 6.43
N ILE A 14 -1.34 -16.86 6.46
CA ILE A 14 -0.01 -16.69 7.06
C ILE A 14 -0.06 -16.39 8.57
N GLY A 15 -1.25 -16.48 9.19
CA GLY A 15 -1.42 -16.39 10.63
C GLY A 15 -1.69 -14.99 11.18
N MET A 16 -2.06 -14.03 10.36
CA MET A 16 -2.46 -12.70 10.82
C MET A 16 -3.93 -12.71 11.27
N PHE A 17 -4.24 -11.95 12.31
CA PHE A 17 -5.63 -11.68 12.70
C PHE A 17 -6.21 -10.58 11.80
N VAL A 18 -7.17 -10.95 10.96
CA VAL A 18 -7.80 -10.04 10.00
C VAL A 18 -9.25 -9.81 10.35
N THR A 19 -9.65 -8.56 10.50
CA THR A 19 -11.05 -8.14 10.63
C THR A 19 -11.51 -7.46 9.34
N ARG A 20 -12.58 -7.94 8.74
CA ARG A 20 -13.20 -7.31 7.58
C ARG A 20 -14.17 -6.26 8.07
N LEU A 21 -13.80 -5.00 7.96
CA LEU A 21 -14.65 -3.88 8.37
C LEU A 21 -15.85 -3.71 7.42
N GLU A 22 -17.02 -3.89 7.96
CA GLU A 22 -18.26 -3.56 7.28
C GLU A 22 -18.56 -2.06 7.40
N PRO A 23 -19.51 -1.49 6.64
CA PRO A 23 -19.80 -0.05 6.67
C PRO A 23 -20.12 0.47 8.07
N GLU A 24 -20.87 -0.29 8.87
CA GLU A 24 -21.22 0.07 10.24
C GLU A 24 -19.99 0.09 11.15
N ASP A 25 -19.09 -0.89 11.02
CA ASP A 25 -17.83 -0.96 11.78
C ASP A 25 -16.97 0.27 11.48
N LEU A 26 -16.84 0.60 10.19
CA LEU A 26 -16.04 1.74 9.76
C LEU A 26 -16.62 3.08 10.29
N ALA A 27 -17.94 3.16 10.46
CA ALA A 27 -18.62 4.33 10.98
C ALA A 27 -18.55 4.46 12.51
N THR A 28 -18.57 3.34 13.25
CA THR A 28 -18.82 3.38 14.70
C THR A 28 -17.66 2.84 15.55
N GLU A 29 -16.87 1.87 15.05
CA GLU A 29 -15.82 1.24 15.84
C GLU A 29 -14.67 2.17 16.21
N ASN A 30 -14.00 1.86 17.32
CA ASN A 30 -12.70 2.45 17.62
C ASN A 30 -11.64 1.86 16.70
N LEU A 31 -11.19 2.62 15.71
CA LEU A 31 -10.19 2.19 14.73
C LEU A 31 -8.79 2.05 15.33
N GLU A 32 -8.49 2.69 16.47
CA GLU A 32 -7.17 2.64 17.12
C GLU A 32 -6.80 1.25 17.67
N LYS A 33 -7.78 0.33 17.76
CA LYS A 33 -7.52 -1.07 18.12
C LYS A 33 -6.77 -1.85 17.03
N TYR A 34 -6.77 -1.36 15.80
CA TYR A 34 -6.08 -2.00 14.67
C TYR A 34 -4.67 -1.45 14.51
N HIS A 35 -3.68 -2.33 14.40
CA HIS A 35 -2.30 -1.94 14.11
C HIS A 35 -2.13 -1.37 12.69
N CYS A 36 -2.93 -1.91 11.74
CA CYS A 36 -2.93 -1.48 10.36
C CYS A 36 -4.33 -1.63 9.77
N ILE A 37 -4.77 -0.66 8.98
CA ILE A 37 -5.99 -0.75 8.18
C ILE A 37 -5.57 -0.78 6.70
N ILE A 38 -6.23 -1.63 5.90
CA ILE A 38 -5.93 -1.81 4.48
C ILE A 38 -7.18 -1.55 3.67
N ALA A 39 -7.13 -0.55 2.80
CA ALA A 39 -8.10 -0.39 1.71
C ALA A 39 -7.65 -1.27 0.53
N GLY A 40 -8.47 -2.23 0.15
CA GLY A 40 -8.20 -3.13 -0.96
C GLY A 40 -8.21 -2.43 -2.32
N ILE A 41 -7.90 -3.17 -3.37
CA ILE A 41 -7.86 -2.60 -4.72
C ILE A 41 -9.17 -1.94 -5.09
N ARG A 42 -9.09 -0.74 -5.68
CA ARG A 42 -10.23 0.07 -6.12
C ARG A 42 -11.31 0.27 -5.03
N ALA A 43 -10.92 0.22 -3.76
CA ALA A 43 -11.88 0.32 -2.66
C ALA A 43 -12.67 1.62 -2.70
N TYR A 44 -12.04 2.75 -3.01
CA TYR A 44 -12.73 4.04 -3.16
C TYR A 44 -13.72 4.10 -4.34
N GLN A 45 -13.65 3.14 -5.28
CA GLN A 45 -14.59 3.03 -6.39
C GLN A 45 -15.84 2.22 -6.01
N VAL A 46 -15.70 1.23 -5.13
CA VAL A 46 -16.75 0.23 -4.86
C VAL A 46 -17.34 0.34 -3.45
N ARG A 47 -16.75 1.16 -2.57
CA ARG A 47 -17.12 1.36 -1.17
C ARG A 47 -17.42 2.85 -0.91
N SER A 48 -18.69 3.27 -1.02
CA SER A 48 -19.11 4.65 -0.69
C SER A 48 -18.86 4.99 0.77
N ASP A 49 -19.03 4.03 1.67
CA ASP A 49 -18.74 4.15 3.11
C ASP A 49 -17.26 4.51 3.38
N LEU A 50 -16.32 3.97 2.59
CA LEU A 50 -14.91 4.34 2.70
C LEU A 50 -14.70 5.83 2.34
N VAL A 51 -15.39 6.33 1.34
CA VAL A 51 -15.36 7.74 0.95
C VAL A 51 -15.95 8.61 2.06
N GLU A 52 -17.12 8.24 2.59
CA GLU A 52 -17.83 8.95 3.65
C GLU A 52 -17.03 9.00 4.95
N GLN A 53 -16.36 7.90 5.30
CA GLN A 53 -15.57 7.78 6.53
C GLN A 53 -14.08 8.11 6.34
N ASN A 54 -13.68 8.66 5.20
CA ASN A 54 -12.28 8.95 4.90
C ASN A 54 -11.62 9.86 5.96
N VAL A 55 -12.38 10.83 6.48
CA VAL A 55 -11.90 11.72 7.55
C VAL A 55 -11.54 10.94 8.82
N ARG A 56 -12.33 9.91 9.19
CA ARG A 56 -12.03 9.05 10.34
C ARG A 56 -10.78 8.21 10.10
N LEU A 57 -10.58 7.72 8.89
CA LEU A 57 -9.37 6.97 8.51
C LEU A 57 -8.13 7.86 8.57
N LEU A 58 -8.21 9.09 8.09
CA LEU A 58 -7.11 10.05 8.22
C LEU A 58 -6.85 10.40 9.70
N LYS A 59 -7.91 10.55 10.52
CA LYS A 59 -7.75 10.78 11.96
C LYS A 59 -7.09 9.59 12.68
N TYR A 60 -7.44 8.35 12.29
CA TYR A 60 -6.76 7.15 12.75
C TYR A 60 -5.25 7.20 12.46
N VAL A 61 -4.86 7.61 11.24
CA VAL A 61 -3.44 7.78 10.88
C VAL A 61 -2.82 8.89 11.73
N GLU A 62 -3.47 10.05 11.83
CA GLU A 62 -2.97 11.18 12.63
C GLU A 62 -2.68 10.79 14.10
N ASN A 63 -3.48 9.88 14.65
CA ASN A 63 -3.34 9.39 16.03
C ASN A 63 -2.26 8.30 16.19
N GLY A 64 -1.68 7.77 15.11
CA GLY A 64 -0.58 6.80 15.15
C GLY A 64 -0.83 5.50 14.38
N GLY A 65 -1.98 5.36 13.73
CA GLY A 65 -2.30 4.19 12.91
C GLY A 65 -1.54 4.14 11.59
N VAL A 66 -1.53 2.98 10.97
CA VAL A 66 -1.01 2.77 9.61
C VAL A 66 -2.17 2.47 8.68
N PHE A 67 -2.30 3.27 7.62
CA PHE A 67 -3.33 3.06 6.60
C PHE A 67 -2.68 2.78 5.25
N ILE A 68 -2.88 1.57 4.73
CA ILE A 68 -2.38 1.13 3.42
C ILE A 68 -3.53 1.20 2.42
N VAL A 69 -3.34 2.00 1.38
CA VAL A 69 -4.29 2.11 0.27
C VAL A 69 -3.68 1.47 -0.96
N GLN A 70 -4.29 0.39 -1.43
CA GLN A 70 -3.92 -0.26 -2.67
C GLN A 70 -4.43 0.54 -3.87
N TYR A 71 -4.01 0.17 -5.09
CA TYR A 71 -4.27 0.97 -6.28
C TYR A 71 -5.75 1.30 -6.49
N ASN A 72 -5.98 2.51 -7.00
CA ASN A 72 -7.26 2.97 -7.51
C ASN A 72 -7.10 3.43 -8.96
N THR A 73 -8.22 3.53 -9.70
CA THR A 73 -8.17 4.05 -11.07
C THR A 73 -8.05 5.59 -11.08
N PRO A 74 -7.47 6.20 -12.13
CA PRO A 74 -7.41 7.66 -12.24
C PRO A 74 -8.80 8.33 -12.13
N LEU A 75 -9.83 7.69 -12.71
CA LEU A 75 -11.19 8.20 -12.69
C LEU A 75 -11.72 8.36 -11.26
N THR A 76 -11.38 7.43 -10.37
CA THR A 76 -11.80 7.50 -8.97
C THR A 76 -10.86 8.36 -8.15
N TRP A 77 -9.54 8.08 -8.22
CA TRP A 77 -8.56 8.71 -7.34
C TRP A 77 -8.49 10.23 -7.50
N ASN A 78 -8.62 10.71 -8.74
CA ASN A 78 -8.53 12.14 -9.04
C ASN A 78 -9.81 12.94 -8.77
N GLN A 79 -10.90 12.31 -8.31
CA GLN A 79 -12.14 13.01 -7.98
C GLN A 79 -12.07 13.81 -6.67
N SER A 80 -11.22 13.36 -5.74
CA SER A 80 -11.09 13.99 -4.44
C SER A 80 -9.70 13.73 -3.86
N GLN A 81 -9.35 14.46 -2.81
CA GLN A 81 -8.14 14.19 -2.04
C GLN A 81 -8.46 13.17 -0.94
N TYR A 82 -8.19 11.88 -1.21
CA TYR A 82 -8.40 10.81 -0.23
C TYR A 82 -7.21 10.64 0.73
N GLY A 83 -6.01 11.00 0.30
CA GLY A 83 -4.81 10.96 1.14
C GLY A 83 -4.63 12.22 2.00
N PRO A 84 -3.71 12.20 2.98
CA PRO A 84 -3.41 13.35 3.82
C PRO A 84 -2.78 14.50 3.04
N TYR A 85 -2.16 14.21 1.90
CA TYR A 85 -1.50 15.17 1.00
C TYR A 85 -1.93 14.94 -0.45
N PRO A 86 -1.85 15.97 -1.31
CA PRO A 86 -2.19 15.83 -2.73
C PRO A 86 -1.39 14.73 -3.43
N SER A 87 -2.10 13.93 -4.20
CA SER A 87 -1.52 12.93 -5.08
C SER A 87 -2.44 12.66 -6.26
N ARG A 88 -1.88 12.40 -7.44
CA ARG A 88 -2.64 12.27 -8.68
C ARG A 88 -2.06 11.21 -9.61
N ILE A 89 -2.94 10.51 -10.29
CA ILE A 89 -2.64 9.59 -11.39
C ILE A 89 -2.92 10.34 -12.69
N VAL A 90 -1.89 10.80 -13.38
CA VAL A 90 -2.02 11.63 -14.58
C VAL A 90 -2.27 10.78 -15.83
N ASP A 91 -1.50 9.71 -15.99
CA ASP A 91 -1.57 8.84 -17.15
C ASP A 91 -1.72 7.37 -16.72
N ARG A 92 -2.67 6.69 -17.38
CA ARG A 92 -2.88 5.23 -17.22
C ARG A 92 -1.72 4.38 -17.72
N LYS A 93 -0.84 4.96 -18.58
CA LYS A 93 0.35 4.28 -19.11
C LYS A 93 1.47 4.14 -18.07
N HIS A 94 1.40 4.88 -16.95
CA HIS A 94 2.37 4.71 -15.87
C HIS A 94 2.05 3.43 -15.09
N ARG A 95 2.54 2.34 -15.64
CA ARG A 95 2.45 0.97 -15.13
C ARG A 95 3.73 0.22 -15.47
N VAL A 96 3.95 -0.90 -14.81
CA VAL A 96 5.04 -1.83 -15.12
C VAL A 96 4.42 -3.20 -15.35
N THR A 97 4.43 -3.63 -16.61
CA THR A 97 3.74 -4.83 -17.07
C THR A 97 4.61 -6.08 -17.10
N ASP A 98 5.92 -5.91 -17.19
CA ASP A 98 6.87 -7.02 -17.10
C ASP A 98 7.02 -7.44 -15.63
N GLU A 99 6.57 -8.63 -15.29
CA GLU A 99 6.70 -9.21 -13.96
C GLU A 99 8.16 -9.47 -13.54
N ASN A 100 9.09 -9.45 -14.50
CA ASN A 100 10.52 -9.59 -14.25
C ASN A 100 11.26 -8.24 -14.24
N ALA A 101 10.55 -7.12 -14.46
CA ALA A 101 11.15 -5.79 -14.45
C ALA A 101 11.99 -5.57 -13.19
N LEU A 102 13.13 -4.92 -13.35
CA LEU A 102 14.03 -4.62 -12.23
C LEU A 102 13.33 -3.74 -11.19
N MET A 103 13.45 -4.14 -9.93
CA MET A 103 12.98 -3.35 -8.79
C MET A 103 14.18 -2.67 -8.12
N THR A 104 14.13 -1.35 -8.03
CA THR A 104 15.15 -0.56 -7.35
C THR A 104 14.65 -0.09 -5.99
N ILE A 105 15.37 -0.41 -4.93
CA ILE A 105 15.11 0.11 -3.58
C ILE A 105 15.68 1.52 -3.51
N LEU A 106 14.81 2.53 -3.31
CA LEU A 106 15.20 3.94 -3.29
C LEU A 106 15.64 4.43 -1.91
N MET A 107 15.09 3.82 -0.86
CA MET A 107 15.41 4.15 0.53
C MET A 107 15.80 2.87 1.29
N PRO A 108 17.02 2.33 1.06
CA PRO A 108 17.42 1.04 1.58
C PRO A 108 17.41 0.95 3.11
N GLU A 109 17.57 2.09 3.81
CA GLU A 109 17.53 2.14 5.28
C GLU A 109 16.11 2.13 5.85
N HIS A 110 15.07 2.24 5.01
CA HIS A 110 13.70 2.27 5.50
C HIS A 110 13.30 0.95 6.14
N ARG A 111 12.61 1.01 7.29
CA ARG A 111 12.20 -0.14 8.11
C ARG A 111 11.51 -1.26 7.33
N ILE A 112 10.72 -0.94 6.31
CA ILE A 112 10.03 -1.96 5.50
C ILE A 112 10.98 -2.94 4.78
N PHE A 113 12.26 -2.60 4.63
CA PHE A 113 13.24 -3.50 4.02
C PHE A 113 14.02 -4.34 5.05
N HIS A 114 13.72 -4.15 6.35
CA HIS A 114 14.45 -4.77 7.44
C HIS A 114 13.59 -5.54 8.44
N TYR A 115 12.35 -5.15 8.65
CA TYR A 115 11.53 -5.71 9.73
C TYR A 115 10.07 -5.97 9.33
N PRO A 116 9.51 -7.14 9.69
CA PRO A 116 10.16 -8.28 10.36
C PRO A 116 11.07 -9.10 9.44
N ASN A 117 11.04 -8.86 8.14
CA ASN A 117 11.83 -9.58 7.15
C ASN A 117 12.92 -8.68 6.57
N LYS A 118 14.14 -9.18 6.46
CA LYS A 118 15.19 -8.52 5.66
C LYS A 118 14.89 -8.77 4.18
N ILE A 119 14.55 -7.70 3.46
CA ILE A 119 14.23 -7.74 2.03
C ILE A 119 15.50 -7.61 1.19
N THR A 120 15.57 -8.41 0.15
CA THR A 120 16.67 -8.45 -0.83
C THR A 120 16.12 -8.40 -2.25
N GLN A 121 16.98 -8.30 -3.25
CA GLN A 121 16.56 -8.34 -4.66
C GLN A 121 15.83 -9.65 -5.01
N GLN A 122 16.13 -10.74 -4.32
CA GLN A 122 15.48 -12.04 -4.56
C GLN A 122 13.98 -12.02 -4.17
N ASP A 123 13.57 -11.16 -3.24
CA ASP A 123 12.17 -11.03 -2.85
C ASP A 123 11.29 -10.41 -3.97
N PHE A 124 11.91 -9.83 -4.99
CA PHE A 124 11.22 -9.35 -6.19
C PHE A 124 11.16 -10.37 -7.33
N SER A 125 11.68 -11.59 -7.14
CA SER A 125 11.64 -12.66 -8.14
C SER A 125 10.28 -13.39 -8.12
N HIS A 126 9.97 -14.05 -9.24
CA HIS A 126 8.80 -14.92 -9.39
C HIS A 126 7.45 -14.21 -9.23
N TRP A 127 7.41 -12.91 -9.45
CA TRP A 127 6.14 -12.21 -9.54
C TRP A 127 5.35 -12.73 -10.76
N VAL A 128 4.04 -12.60 -10.72
CA VAL A 128 3.13 -13.06 -11.77
C VAL A 128 2.43 -11.89 -12.44
N GLN A 129 2.25 -11.97 -13.75
CA GLN A 129 1.50 -11.08 -14.63
C GLN A 129 2.11 -9.68 -14.78
N GLU A 130 2.36 -8.95 -13.69
CA GLU A 130 2.80 -7.55 -13.74
C GLU A 130 3.37 -7.09 -12.40
N ARG A 131 4.19 -6.01 -12.42
CA ARG A 131 4.63 -5.33 -11.20
C ARG A 131 3.51 -4.46 -10.62
N GLY A 132 2.88 -3.61 -11.43
CA GLY A 132 1.86 -2.72 -10.92
C GLY A 132 1.18 -1.83 -11.95
N LEU A 133 0.11 -1.16 -11.49
CA LEU A 133 -0.85 -0.43 -12.31
C LEU A 133 -1.11 0.97 -11.75
N TYR A 134 -1.25 1.97 -12.63
CA TYR A 134 -1.67 3.32 -12.25
C TYR A 134 -0.79 3.97 -11.18
N PHE A 135 0.52 3.98 -11.39
CA PHE A 135 1.46 4.62 -10.46
C PHE A 135 1.16 6.11 -10.32
N ILE A 136 1.35 6.64 -9.13
CA ILE A 136 1.17 8.07 -8.82
C ILE A 136 2.29 8.87 -9.48
N GLN A 137 1.95 9.86 -10.30
CA GLN A 137 2.92 10.71 -10.98
C GLN A 137 3.12 12.04 -10.25
N GLU A 138 2.03 12.74 -9.96
CA GLU A 138 2.07 14.00 -9.24
C GLU A 138 1.78 13.75 -7.77
N ARG A 139 2.64 14.23 -6.88
CA ARG A 139 2.48 14.05 -5.44
C ARG A 139 3.16 15.14 -4.64
N ASP A 140 2.64 15.40 -3.47
CA ASP A 140 3.29 16.27 -2.50
C ASP A 140 4.64 15.69 -2.05
N LYS A 141 5.59 16.56 -1.69
CA LYS A 141 6.94 16.21 -1.21
C LYS A 141 6.96 15.38 0.08
N GLN A 142 5.87 15.37 0.82
CA GLN A 142 5.71 14.54 2.02
C GLN A 142 5.68 13.05 1.68
N PHE A 143 5.23 12.69 0.47
CA PHE A 143 5.32 11.32 0.00
C PHE A 143 6.75 10.96 -0.39
N LYS A 144 7.30 9.94 0.26
CA LYS A 144 8.60 9.35 -0.07
C LYS A 144 8.37 8.10 -0.92
N ALA A 145 9.08 8.01 -2.04
CA ALA A 145 9.09 6.81 -2.88
C ALA A 145 10.06 5.78 -2.30
N LEU A 146 9.59 4.56 -2.14
CA LEU A 146 10.37 3.47 -1.54
C LEU A 146 10.94 2.52 -2.59
N LEU A 147 10.26 2.37 -3.72
CA LEU A 147 10.64 1.50 -4.82
C LEU A 147 10.50 2.23 -6.17
N ALA A 148 11.34 1.89 -7.12
CA ALA A 148 11.17 2.24 -8.52
C ALA A 148 11.26 0.99 -9.39
N SER A 149 10.57 1.02 -10.54
CA SER A 149 10.62 -0.05 -11.54
C SER A 149 10.19 0.51 -12.89
N ASN A 150 10.55 -0.16 -13.98
CA ASN A 150 10.14 0.20 -15.34
C ASN A 150 10.12 -1.03 -16.25
N ASP A 151 9.28 -0.99 -17.25
CA ASP A 151 9.35 -1.95 -18.35
C ASP A 151 10.64 -1.73 -19.17
N PRO A 152 11.19 -2.77 -19.83
CA PRO A 152 12.40 -2.64 -20.61
C PRO A 152 12.33 -1.50 -21.64
N GLY A 153 13.32 -0.62 -21.63
CA GLY A 153 13.39 0.54 -22.55
C GLY A 153 12.60 1.78 -22.10
N GLU A 154 11.89 1.71 -20.96
CA GLU A 154 11.17 2.85 -20.37
C GLU A 154 11.97 3.51 -19.24
N SER A 155 11.60 4.72 -18.88
CA SER A 155 12.17 5.42 -17.71
C SER A 155 11.63 4.84 -16.40
N PRO A 156 12.43 4.81 -15.34
CA PRO A 156 11.99 4.34 -14.05
C PRO A 156 10.79 5.13 -13.48
N LEU A 157 9.80 4.41 -12.97
CA LEU A 157 8.61 4.93 -12.31
C LEU A 157 8.71 4.67 -10.81
N ASP A 158 8.63 5.72 -10.00
CA ASP A 158 8.80 5.67 -8.55
C ASP A 158 7.51 5.87 -7.74
N GLY A 159 6.38 6.01 -8.41
CA GLY A 159 5.07 6.22 -7.80
C GLY A 159 4.32 4.95 -7.38
N GLY A 160 4.97 3.78 -7.44
CA GLY A 160 4.34 2.48 -7.16
C GLY A 160 4.22 2.12 -5.68
N LEU A 161 5.12 2.63 -4.84
CA LEU A 161 5.06 2.48 -3.39
C LEU A 161 5.53 3.78 -2.73
N LEU A 162 4.58 4.48 -2.14
CA LEU A 162 4.76 5.78 -1.49
C LEU A 162 4.37 5.69 -0.03
N ILE A 163 5.13 6.38 0.82
CA ILE A 163 4.83 6.51 2.23
C ILE A 163 4.91 7.98 2.66
N ALA A 164 4.00 8.39 3.54
CA ALA A 164 4.01 9.70 4.15
C ALA A 164 3.69 9.61 5.64
N ASN A 165 4.41 10.37 6.47
CA ASN A 165 4.03 10.56 7.86
C ASN A 165 2.85 11.54 7.92
N PHE A 166 1.87 11.25 8.75
CA PHE A 166 0.76 12.15 9.03
C PHE A 166 0.40 12.08 10.52
N GLY A 167 0.62 13.17 11.23
CA GLY A 167 0.55 13.16 12.68
C GLY A 167 1.59 12.19 13.27
N LYS A 168 1.11 11.21 14.02
CA LYS A 168 1.95 10.17 14.65
C LYS A 168 2.02 8.87 13.84
N GLY A 169 1.22 8.74 12.79
CA GLY A 169 1.10 7.52 11.99
C GLY A 169 1.64 7.66 10.59
N GLN A 170 1.36 6.65 9.78
CA GLN A 170 1.85 6.55 8.41
C GLN A 170 0.75 6.21 7.42
N TYR A 171 0.76 6.90 6.31
CA TYR A 171 -0.13 6.66 5.18
C TYR A 171 0.68 6.07 4.02
N VAL A 172 0.25 4.92 3.53
CA VAL A 172 0.92 4.19 2.46
C VAL A 172 0.02 4.14 1.23
N LEU A 173 0.53 4.60 0.10
CA LEU A 173 -0.08 4.38 -1.22
C LEU A 173 0.72 3.32 -1.97
N THR A 174 0.05 2.28 -2.44
CA THR A 174 0.72 1.26 -3.22
C THR A 174 -0.07 0.85 -4.45
N SER A 175 0.58 0.93 -5.60
CA SER A 175 0.06 0.54 -6.90
C SER A 175 0.72 -0.73 -7.44
N TYR A 176 1.60 -1.36 -6.67
CA TYR A 176 2.10 -2.69 -6.98
C TYR A 176 0.99 -3.74 -6.84
N SER A 177 1.06 -4.79 -7.65
CA SER A 177 0.00 -5.80 -7.81
C SER A 177 0.00 -6.85 -6.69
N TRP A 178 0.02 -6.42 -5.42
CA TRP A 178 -0.01 -7.32 -4.26
C TRP A 178 -1.20 -8.29 -4.30
N PHE A 179 -2.35 -7.83 -4.77
CA PHE A 179 -3.58 -8.61 -4.91
C PHE A 179 -3.46 -9.81 -5.87
N ARG A 180 -2.40 -9.83 -6.70
CA ARG A 180 -2.05 -10.98 -7.56
C ARG A 180 -0.98 -11.83 -6.90
N GLN A 181 0.04 -11.17 -6.35
CA GLN A 181 1.23 -11.85 -5.82
C GLN A 181 0.93 -12.63 -4.56
N LEU A 182 0.13 -12.07 -3.65
CA LEU A 182 -0.16 -12.70 -2.37
C LEU A 182 -0.97 -14.00 -2.55
N PRO A 183 -2.10 -14.00 -3.26
CA PRO A 183 -2.85 -15.23 -3.51
C PRO A 183 -2.08 -16.27 -4.35
N ALA A 184 -1.17 -15.82 -5.20
CA ALA A 184 -0.28 -16.71 -5.96
C ALA A 184 0.85 -17.32 -5.10
N GLY A 185 0.95 -16.95 -3.83
CA GLY A 185 1.97 -17.48 -2.91
C GLY A 185 3.39 -17.00 -3.21
N VAL A 186 3.56 -15.84 -3.85
CA VAL A 186 4.87 -15.25 -4.12
C VAL A 186 5.53 -14.84 -2.81
N VAL A 187 6.46 -15.66 -2.34
CA VAL A 187 7.07 -15.56 -1.00
C VAL A 187 7.67 -14.18 -0.73
N GLY A 188 8.42 -13.63 -1.67
CA GLY A 188 9.04 -12.32 -1.52
C GLY A 188 7.99 -11.21 -1.35
N SER A 189 6.90 -11.26 -2.12
CA SER A 189 5.79 -10.31 -2.00
C SER A 189 5.08 -10.42 -0.65
N ILE A 190 4.86 -11.65 -0.16
CA ILE A 190 4.29 -11.89 1.17
C ILE A 190 5.20 -11.26 2.24
N ARG A 191 6.52 -11.44 2.15
CA ARG A 191 7.49 -10.87 3.11
C ARG A 191 7.47 -9.34 3.11
N ILE A 192 7.48 -8.72 1.92
CA ILE A 192 7.41 -7.25 1.79
C ILE A 192 6.08 -6.72 2.32
N PHE A 193 4.96 -7.34 1.95
CA PHE A 193 3.64 -6.91 2.40
C PHE A 193 3.47 -7.09 3.92
N THR A 194 4.01 -8.17 4.49
CA THR A 194 4.10 -8.37 5.95
C THR A 194 4.85 -7.22 6.62
N ASN A 195 5.96 -6.78 6.03
CA ASN A 195 6.71 -5.63 6.56
C ASN A 195 5.89 -4.33 6.50
N LEU A 196 5.12 -4.10 5.42
CA LEU A 196 4.20 -2.96 5.32
C LEU A 196 3.14 -2.97 6.43
N VAL A 197 2.49 -4.11 6.66
CA VAL A 197 1.49 -4.27 7.72
C VAL A 197 2.12 -4.08 9.11
N SER A 198 3.37 -4.51 9.27
CA SER A 198 4.10 -4.41 10.54
C SER A 198 4.57 -3.00 10.89
N LEU A 199 4.40 -2.00 10.01
CA LEU A 199 4.66 -0.59 10.33
C LEU A 199 3.84 -0.10 11.53
N GLY A 200 2.62 -0.61 11.72
CA GLY A 200 1.75 -0.30 12.87
C GLY A 200 2.14 -0.98 14.18
N ILE A 201 3.16 -1.84 14.18
CA ILE A 201 3.63 -2.53 15.39
C ILE A 201 4.86 -1.81 15.94
N PRO A 202 4.90 -1.45 17.23
CA PRO A 202 6.08 -0.82 17.83
C PRO A 202 7.36 -1.64 17.59
N TYR A 203 8.42 -0.98 17.17
CA TYR A 203 9.72 -1.60 16.90
C TYR A 203 10.82 -0.99 17.78
N LYS A 204 11.51 -1.82 18.56
CA LYS A 204 12.53 -1.37 19.52
C LYS A 204 13.81 -0.80 18.88
N GLY A 205 13.93 -0.83 17.57
CA GLY A 205 15.08 -0.29 16.83
C GLY A 205 14.95 1.16 16.37
N GLU A 206 13.78 1.78 16.54
CA GLU A 206 13.60 3.21 16.28
C GLU A 206 14.02 4.00 17.51
N VAL A 207 15.26 4.51 17.50
CA VAL A 207 15.69 5.59 18.40
C VAL A 207 15.13 6.87 17.79
N HIS A 208 14.20 7.51 18.49
CA HIS A 208 13.62 8.81 18.14
C HIS A 208 14.66 9.93 18.28
#